data_4a58a14700daedf50d6b39299bec981e
#
_entry.id   4a58a14700daedf50d6b39299bec981e
#
_cell.length_a   1.000
_cell.length_b   1.000
_cell.length_c   1.000
_cell.angle_alpha   90.00
_cell.angle_beta   90.00
_cell.angle_gamma   90.00
#
_symmetry.space_group_name_H-M   'P 1'
#
loop_
_entity.id
_entity.type
_entity.pdbx_description
1 polymer ?
#
loop_
_entity_poly.entity_id
_entity_poly.type
_entity_poly.pdbx_seq_one_letter_code
_entity_poly.pdbx_strand_id
1 'polypeptide(L)'
;MTTQQAIEALHALPRMGQGAPGLARMQNLCDHLGNPEKELQCIHIAGTNGKGSLAAMTSSILTAAGYKTGLTISPYVVDFRERFQIDGEMIPPRTLANLTEKVLDAIDAIEAEGGEKPVEFEAVTALAFLWFAREKCDLVVLETGLGGRCDATNVVPHKLVAAITKIGYDHMEVLGDTLDKIAAEKAGIIKEGTVVVNYPDQPAEAMGPILTAAAEAHTSIITPDKDDLTLLRGKRLENRIDYGGYRAALGLPGTHQANHAAMAVEIALALWREFGYDISDDAILQG
;
A
#
# COMPACT_ATOMS: atom_id res chain seq x y z
N MET A 1 24.73 -12.30 -7.04
CA MET A 1 24.19 -13.39 -6.15
C MET A 1 23.07 -14.17 -6.81
N THR A 2 22.69 -15.36 -6.28
CA THR A 2 21.46 -16.06 -6.69
C THR A 2 20.23 -15.43 -6.02
N THR A 3 19.02 -15.71 -6.53
CA THR A 3 17.76 -15.24 -5.91
C THR A 3 17.63 -15.72 -4.47
N GLN A 4 17.97 -16.97 -4.19
CA GLN A 4 17.92 -17.52 -2.85
C GLN A 4 18.88 -16.79 -1.90
N GLN A 5 20.11 -16.53 -2.35
CA GLN A 5 21.09 -15.74 -1.58
C GLN A 5 20.62 -14.29 -1.33
N ALA A 6 19.92 -13.69 -2.30
CA ALA A 6 19.33 -12.36 -2.14
C ALA A 6 18.27 -12.33 -1.03
N ILE A 7 17.36 -13.30 -1.04
CA ILE A 7 16.33 -13.43 -0.02
C ILE A 7 16.93 -13.68 1.36
N GLU A 8 17.91 -14.58 1.46
CA GLU A 8 18.64 -14.87 2.71
C GLU A 8 19.37 -13.63 3.25
N ALA A 9 20.00 -12.84 2.37
CA ALA A 9 20.67 -11.61 2.76
C ALA A 9 19.71 -10.55 3.28
N LEU A 10 18.52 -10.38 2.66
CA LEU A 10 17.48 -9.50 3.16
C LEU A 10 16.96 -9.97 4.53
N HIS A 11 16.70 -11.26 4.71
CA HIS A 11 16.24 -11.83 5.99
C HIS A 11 17.29 -11.77 7.10
N ALA A 12 18.57 -11.64 6.76
CA ALA A 12 19.65 -11.46 7.74
C ALA A 12 19.73 -10.02 8.29
N LEU A 13 19.03 -9.06 7.68
CA LEU A 13 18.95 -7.70 8.21
C LEU A 13 18.17 -7.63 9.52
N PRO A 14 18.41 -6.63 10.39
CA PRO A 14 17.65 -6.45 11.62
C PRO A 14 16.15 -6.32 11.32
N ARG A 15 15.30 -6.90 12.15
CA ARG A 15 13.84 -6.76 12.02
C ARG A 15 13.30 -5.49 12.66
N MET A 16 14.02 -4.93 13.63
CA MET A 16 13.67 -3.70 14.34
C MET A 16 14.90 -2.78 14.42
N GLY A 17 14.67 -1.49 14.22
CA GLY A 17 15.71 -0.47 14.39
C GLY A 17 16.02 -0.19 15.86
N GLN A 18 17.13 0.49 16.10
CA GLN A 18 17.48 1.02 17.41
C GLN A 18 16.90 2.45 17.54
N GLY A 19 16.27 2.75 18.66
CA GLY A 19 15.72 4.09 18.90
C GLY A 19 14.24 4.25 18.60
N ALA A 20 13.78 5.50 18.54
CA ALA A 20 12.38 5.84 18.30
C ALA A 20 11.98 5.55 16.84
N PRO A 21 10.74 5.08 16.59
CA PRO A 21 10.23 4.93 15.23
C PRO A 21 10.27 6.25 14.46
N GLY A 22 10.70 6.19 13.19
CA GLY A 22 10.76 7.37 12.31
C GLY A 22 11.17 7.00 10.89
N LEU A 23 11.12 7.96 9.99
CA LEU A 23 11.42 7.77 8.58
C LEU A 23 12.87 8.07 8.19
N ALA A 24 13.66 8.62 9.11
CA ALA A 24 15.02 9.12 8.80
C ALA A 24 15.93 8.02 8.21
N ARG A 25 15.88 6.80 8.76
CA ARG A 25 16.68 5.66 8.28
C ARG A 25 16.25 5.23 6.87
N MET A 26 14.94 5.14 6.62
CA MET A 26 14.41 4.85 5.29
C MET A 26 14.75 5.96 4.28
N GLN A 27 14.65 7.23 4.69
CA GLN A 27 15.02 8.36 3.84
C GLN A 27 16.51 8.32 3.49
N ASN A 28 17.37 8.05 4.47
CA ASN A 28 18.81 7.91 4.23
C ASN A 28 19.12 6.77 3.22
N LEU A 29 18.40 5.65 3.32
CA LEU A 29 18.53 4.57 2.35
C LEU A 29 18.09 5.00 0.95
N CYS A 30 16.95 5.70 0.83
CA CYS A 30 16.49 6.25 -0.44
C CYS A 30 17.51 7.25 -1.04
N ASP A 31 18.10 8.12 -0.23
CA ASP A 31 19.12 9.08 -0.68
C ASP A 31 20.32 8.37 -1.30
N HIS A 32 20.81 7.29 -0.67
CA HIS A 32 21.91 6.47 -1.21
C HIS A 32 21.54 5.68 -2.48
N LEU A 33 20.24 5.45 -2.70
CA LEU A 33 19.72 4.78 -3.89
C LEU A 33 19.30 5.74 -5.01
N GLY A 34 19.52 7.07 -4.84
CA GLY A 34 19.18 8.09 -5.82
C GLY A 34 17.73 8.55 -5.77
N ASN A 35 17.05 8.37 -4.63
CA ASN A 35 15.68 8.83 -4.35
C ASN A 35 14.60 8.24 -5.29
N PRO A 36 14.55 6.92 -5.48
CA PRO A 36 13.58 6.31 -6.38
C PRO A 36 12.12 6.56 -5.98
N GLU A 37 11.85 6.81 -4.68
CA GLU A 37 10.53 7.10 -4.14
C GLU A 37 9.93 8.41 -4.68
N LYS A 38 10.78 9.35 -5.12
CA LYS A 38 10.35 10.64 -5.65
C LYS A 38 9.81 10.55 -7.08
N GLU A 39 10.08 9.45 -7.78
CA GLU A 39 9.59 9.21 -9.14
C GLU A 39 8.20 8.53 -9.16
N LEU A 40 7.67 8.12 -7.98
CA LEU A 40 6.48 7.29 -7.90
C LEU A 40 5.22 8.09 -7.62
N GLN A 41 4.14 7.80 -8.36
CA GLN A 41 2.78 8.25 -8.08
C GLN A 41 2.03 7.14 -7.33
N CYS A 42 1.54 7.40 -6.12
CA CYS A 42 1.19 6.35 -5.18
C CYS A 42 -0.26 6.38 -4.73
N ILE A 43 -0.89 5.20 -4.72
CA ILE A 43 -2.08 4.89 -3.93
C ILE A 43 -1.58 4.19 -2.66
N HIS A 44 -1.72 4.83 -1.50
CA HIS A 44 -1.16 4.35 -0.24
C HIS A 44 -2.25 3.78 0.66
N ILE A 45 -2.10 2.55 1.11
CA ILE A 45 -3.14 1.81 1.83
C ILE A 45 -2.65 1.44 3.23
N ALA A 46 -3.35 1.97 4.25
CA ALA A 46 -3.17 1.58 5.64
C ALA A 46 -4.48 1.00 6.22
N GLY A 47 -4.37 0.38 7.38
CA GLY A 47 -5.51 -0.22 8.08
C GLY A 47 -5.07 -1.44 8.89
N THR A 48 -6.01 -2.06 9.59
CA THR A 48 -5.73 -3.31 10.31
C THR A 48 -5.97 -4.51 9.40
N ASN A 49 -7.18 -4.63 8.86
CA ASN A 49 -7.59 -5.76 8.05
C ASN A 49 -7.97 -5.32 6.63
N GLY A 50 -7.62 -6.15 5.64
CA GLY A 50 -8.04 -5.98 4.24
C GLY A 50 -7.14 -5.10 3.38
N LYS A 51 -6.01 -4.62 3.88
CA LYS A 51 -5.03 -3.84 3.11
C LYS A 51 -4.62 -4.53 1.82
N GLY A 52 -4.09 -5.75 1.91
CA GLY A 52 -3.65 -6.53 0.74
C GLY A 52 -4.79 -6.85 -0.23
N SER A 53 -6.02 -7.11 0.27
CA SER A 53 -7.20 -7.31 -0.58
C SER A 53 -7.54 -6.05 -1.38
N LEU A 54 -7.57 -4.89 -0.71
CA LEU A 54 -7.82 -3.60 -1.37
C LEU A 54 -6.70 -3.27 -2.36
N ALA A 55 -5.45 -3.52 -1.97
CA ALA A 55 -4.29 -3.30 -2.83
C ALA A 55 -4.35 -4.13 -4.11
N ALA A 56 -4.69 -5.41 -4.00
CA ALA A 56 -4.83 -6.31 -5.15
C ALA A 56 -5.97 -5.87 -6.09
N MET A 57 -7.16 -5.55 -5.55
CA MET A 57 -8.30 -5.07 -6.35
C MET A 57 -7.95 -3.74 -7.05
N THR A 58 -7.37 -2.78 -6.32
CA THR A 58 -6.97 -1.49 -6.88
C THR A 58 -5.95 -1.68 -8.00
N SER A 59 -4.90 -2.46 -7.76
CA SER A 59 -3.87 -2.74 -8.78
C SER A 59 -4.46 -3.41 -10.01
N SER A 60 -5.41 -4.36 -9.85
CA SER A 60 -6.08 -5.05 -10.95
C SER A 60 -6.88 -4.07 -11.81
N ILE A 61 -7.66 -3.16 -11.21
CA ILE A 61 -8.42 -2.12 -11.92
C ILE A 61 -7.48 -1.21 -12.72
N LEU A 62 -6.38 -0.76 -12.11
CA LEU A 62 -5.43 0.14 -12.79
C LEU A 62 -4.73 -0.56 -13.96
N THR A 63 -4.36 -1.82 -13.80
CA THR A 63 -3.80 -2.65 -14.88
C THR A 63 -4.83 -2.84 -16.00
N ALA A 64 -6.10 -3.12 -15.66
CA ALA A 64 -7.19 -3.24 -16.65
C ALA A 64 -7.45 -1.91 -17.39
N ALA A 65 -7.21 -0.77 -16.73
CA ALA A 65 -7.26 0.55 -17.36
C ALA A 65 -6.07 0.86 -18.28
N GLY A 66 -5.08 -0.04 -18.36
CA GLY A 66 -3.91 0.08 -19.22
C GLY A 66 -2.72 0.82 -18.61
N TYR A 67 -2.75 1.13 -17.32
CA TYR A 67 -1.61 1.71 -16.60
C TYR A 67 -0.63 0.63 -16.17
N LYS A 68 0.68 0.89 -16.38
CA LYS A 68 1.72 0.04 -15.83
C LYS A 68 1.75 0.21 -14.31
N THR A 69 1.23 -0.77 -13.59
CA THR A 69 0.92 -0.67 -12.17
C THR A 69 1.84 -1.50 -11.32
N GLY A 70 2.61 -0.82 -10.45
CA GLY A 70 3.38 -1.47 -9.39
C GLY A 70 2.50 -1.82 -8.19
N LEU A 71 2.76 -2.95 -7.53
CA LEU A 71 2.08 -3.39 -6.31
C LEU A 71 3.08 -3.91 -5.29
N THR A 72 2.99 -3.41 -4.04
CA THR A 72 3.62 -4.07 -2.89
C THR A 72 2.58 -4.58 -1.92
N ILE A 73 2.77 -5.81 -1.43
CA ILE A 73 1.96 -6.42 -0.37
C ILE A 73 2.83 -7.02 0.72
N SER A 74 2.29 -7.12 1.93
CA SER A 74 2.97 -7.77 3.05
C SER A 74 1.98 -8.34 4.08
N PRO A 75 2.29 -9.52 4.67
CA PRO A 75 3.35 -10.45 4.28
C PRO A 75 3.05 -11.17 2.95
N TYR A 76 4.05 -11.85 2.39
CA TYR A 76 3.82 -12.82 1.30
C TYR A 76 3.23 -14.13 1.85
N VAL A 77 2.60 -14.93 0.99
CA VAL A 77 1.94 -16.18 1.39
C VAL A 77 2.76 -17.41 1.03
N VAL A 78 3.27 -17.49 -0.18
CA VAL A 78 3.99 -18.65 -0.72
C VAL A 78 5.39 -18.28 -1.22
N ASP A 79 5.49 -17.25 -2.04
CA ASP A 79 6.75 -16.81 -2.67
C ASP A 79 7.11 -15.40 -2.19
N PHE A 80 8.36 -15.22 -1.74
CA PHE A 80 8.86 -13.91 -1.30
C PHE A 80 8.65 -12.81 -2.36
N ARG A 81 8.67 -13.15 -3.65
CA ARG A 81 8.49 -12.23 -4.77
C ARG A 81 7.06 -11.69 -4.91
N GLU A 82 6.06 -12.28 -4.23
CA GLU A 82 4.69 -11.73 -4.16
C GLU A 82 4.68 -10.28 -3.63
N ARG A 83 5.70 -9.91 -2.84
CA ARG A 83 5.87 -8.53 -2.32
C ARG A 83 6.10 -7.49 -3.42
N PHE A 84 6.46 -7.91 -4.61
CA PHE A 84 6.89 -7.06 -5.73
C PHE A 84 6.21 -7.52 -7.00
N GLN A 85 5.21 -6.79 -7.45
CA GLN A 85 4.48 -7.12 -8.66
C GLN A 85 4.37 -5.90 -9.58
N ILE A 86 4.39 -6.10 -10.88
CA ILE A 86 4.02 -5.14 -11.91
C ILE A 86 3.02 -5.82 -12.83
N ASP A 87 1.86 -5.21 -13.03
CA ASP A 87 0.76 -5.73 -13.86
C ASP A 87 0.37 -7.18 -13.51
N GLY A 88 0.40 -7.50 -12.19
CA GLY A 88 0.11 -8.82 -11.66
C GLY A 88 1.24 -9.84 -11.76
N GLU A 89 2.36 -9.50 -12.40
CA GLU A 89 3.51 -10.39 -12.55
C GLU A 89 4.58 -10.12 -11.48
N MET A 90 5.00 -11.17 -10.79
CA MET A 90 6.05 -11.08 -9.76
C MET A 90 7.39 -10.69 -10.37
N ILE A 91 8.19 -9.94 -9.61
CA ILE A 91 9.55 -9.56 -9.98
C ILE A 91 10.36 -10.78 -10.50
N PRO A 92 11.03 -10.67 -11.66
CA PRO A 92 11.86 -11.75 -12.16
C PRO A 92 12.99 -12.09 -11.17
N PRO A 93 13.32 -13.39 -10.97
CA PRO A 93 14.33 -13.83 -10.01
C PRO A 93 15.68 -13.11 -10.14
N ARG A 94 16.17 -12.92 -11.39
CA ARG A 94 17.41 -12.23 -11.66
C ARG A 94 17.34 -10.74 -11.33
N THR A 95 16.18 -10.11 -11.56
CA THR A 95 15.98 -8.69 -11.23
C THR A 95 16.00 -8.49 -9.72
N LEU A 96 15.30 -9.36 -8.96
CA LEU A 96 15.34 -9.35 -7.50
C LEU A 96 16.78 -9.44 -7.00
N ALA A 97 17.57 -10.41 -7.47
CA ALA A 97 18.97 -10.58 -7.05
C ALA A 97 19.82 -9.33 -7.33
N ASN A 98 19.72 -8.77 -8.54
CA ASN A 98 20.52 -7.60 -8.93
C ASN A 98 20.13 -6.33 -8.14
N LEU A 99 18.84 -6.14 -7.82
CA LEU A 99 18.39 -4.99 -7.05
C LEU A 99 18.73 -5.16 -5.56
N THR A 100 18.70 -6.39 -5.05
CA THR A 100 19.16 -6.69 -3.69
C THR A 100 20.64 -6.34 -3.52
N GLU A 101 21.52 -6.68 -4.48
CA GLU A 101 22.93 -6.28 -4.43
C GLU A 101 23.07 -4.76 -4.29
N LYS A 102 22.34 -3.98 -5.09
CA LYS A 102 22.38 -2.50 -4.99
C LYS A 102 21.90 -1.97 -3.64
N VAL A 103 20.83 -2.57 -3.07
CA VAL A 103 20.32 -2.17 -1.76
C VAL A 103 21.35 -2.49 -0.67
N LEU A 104 21.99 -3.66 -0.74
CA LEU A 104 23.02 -4.04 0.22
C LEU A 104 24.26 -3.15 0.11
N ASP A 105 24.71 -2.81 -1.11
CA ASP A 105 25.83 -1.88 -1.32
C ASP A 105 25.52 -0.49 -0.71
N ALA A 106 24.27 -0.01 -0.82
CA ALA A 106 23.84 1.24 -0.19
C ALA A 106 23.83 1.13 1.33
N ILE A 107 23.37 -0.01 1.88
CA ILE A 107 23.41 -0.27 3.34
C ILE A 107 24.83 -0.29 3.86
N ASP A 108 25.74 -0.94 3.17
CA ASP A 108 27.17 -0.99 3.55
C ASP A 108 27.80 0.43 3.52
N ALA A 109 27.43 1.26 2.55
CA ALA A 109 27.86 2.66 2.48
C ALA A 109 27.36 3.47 3.68
N ILE A 110 26.07 3.33 4.03
CA ILE A 110 25.47 3.98 5.20
C ILE A 110 26.21 3.59 6.49
N GLU A 111 26.51 2.30 6.68
CA GLU A 111 27.24 1.82 7.86
C GLU A 111 28.68 2.37 7.89
N ALA A 112 29.36 2.43 6.73
CA ALA A 112 30.70 2.99 6.61
C ALA A 112 30.76 4.47 6.96
N GLU A 113 29.70 5.22 6.72
CA GLU A 113 29.53 6.63 7.09
C GLU A 113 29.10 6.83 8.56
N GLY A 114 28.88 5.72 9.31
CA GLY A 114 28.43 5.75 10.70
C GLY A 114 26.93 5.93 10.86
N GLY A 115 26.13 5.75 9.81
CA GLY A 115 24.69 5.77 9.83
C GLY A 115 24.07 4.51 10.46
N GLU A 116 22.81 4.59 10.86
CA GLU A 116 22.08 3.45 11.41
C GLU A 116 21.72 2.46 10.28
N LYS A 117 22.01 1.18 10.51
CA LYS A 117 21.71 0.10 9.55
C LYS A 117 20.20 -0.01 9.29
N PRO A 118 19.75 0.04 8.02
CA PRO A 118 18.37 -0.22 7.66
C PRO A 118 17.88 -1.60 8.10
N VAL A 119 16.57 -1.67 8.44
CA VAL A 119 15.94 -2.94 8.79
C VAL A 119 15.42 -3.67 7.54
N GLU A 120 15.10 -4.97 7.71
CA GLU A 120 14.60 -5.82 6.62
C GLU A 120 13.47 -5.17 5.82
N PHE A 121 12.44 -4.64 6.50
CA PHE A 121 11.29 -4.06 5.83
C PHE A 121 11.65 -2.79 5.03
N GLU A 122 12.57 -1.97 5.52
CA GLU A 122 13.08 -0.80 4.79
C GLU A 122 13.85 -1.19 3.54
N ALA A 123 14.73 -2.20 3.64
CA ALA A 123 15.47 -2.73 2.49
C ALA A 123 14.54 -3.31 1.42
N VAL A 124 13.53 -4.08 1.84
CA VAL A 124 12.48 -4.65 0.96
C VAL A 124 11.67 -3.54 0.29
N THR A 125 11.28 -2.51 1.04
CA THR A 125 10.53 -1.36 0.51
C THR A 125 11.35 -0.56 -0.49
N ALA A 126 12.63 -0.29 -0.18
CA ALA A 126 13.55 0.41 -1.08
C ALA A 126 13.78 -0.37 -2.39
N LEU A 127 13.88 -1.70 -2.31
CA LEU A 127 13.97 -2.56 -3.49
C LEU A 127 12.74 -2.42 -4.39
N ALA A 128 11.52 -2.38 -3.80
CA ALA A 128 10.29 -2.16 -4.55
C ALA A 128 10.32 -0.80 -5.28
N PHE A 129 10.71 0.27 -4.58
CA PHE A 129 10.81 1.60 -5.19
C PHE A 129 11.80 1.64 -6.34
N LEU A 130 12.99 1.05 -6.16
CA LEU A 130 13.99 0.94 -7.23
C LEU A 130 13.44 0.20 -8.46
N TRP A 131 12.70 -0.87 -8.26
CA TRP A 131 12.15 -1.65 -9.36
C TRP A 131 11.06 -0.87 -10.08
N PHE A 132 10.11 -0.27 -9.37
CA PHE A 132 9.01 0.50 -9.96
C PHE A 132 9.51 1.75 -10.71
N ALA A 133 10.45 2.50 -10.13
CA ALA A 133 11.06 3.66 -10.80
C ALA A 133 11.84 3.23 -12.06
N ARG A 134 12.68 2.19 -11.97
CA ARG A 134 13.39 1.63 -13.12
C ARG A 134 12.48 1.17 -14.25
N GLU A 135 11.39 0.52 -13.91
CA GLU A 135 10.41 0.02 -14.87
C GLU A 135 9.43 1.09 -15.34
N LYS A 136 9.52 2.30 -14.76
CA LYS A 136 8.66 3.46 -15.07
C LYS A 136 7.18 3.12 -14.92
N CYS A 137 6.80 2.61 -13.74
CA CYS A 137 5.40 2.39 -13.41
C CYS A 137 4.65 3.73 -13.44
N ASP A 138 3.49 3.77 -14.08
CA ASP A 138 2.63 4.95 -14.13
C ASP A 138 2.01 5.23 -12.75
N LEU A 139 1.61 4.17 -12.06
CA LEU A 139 1.03 4.19 -10.72
C LEU A 139 1.60 3.07 -9.86
N VAL A 140 1.69 3.30 -8.56
CA VAL A 140 2.06 2.24 -7.61
C VAL A 140 1.05 2.13 -6.48
N VAL A 141 0.67 0.91 -6.12
CA VAL A 141 -0.19 0.61 -4.98
C VAL A 141 0.68 0.07 -3.85
N LEU A 142 0.75 0.81 -2.75
CA LEU A 142 1.63 0.51 -1.62
C LEU A 142 0.80 0.13 -0.40
N GLU A 143 0.94 -1.12 0.04
CA GLU A 143 0.44 -1.59 1.34
C GLU A 143 1.43 -1.21 2.45
N THR A 144 0.97 -0.56 3.53
CA THR A 144 1.79 -0.34 4.73
C THR A 144 2.09 -1.66 5.44
N GLY A 145 3.31 -1.82 5.93
CA GLY A 145 3.68 -2.96 6.75
C GLY A 145 3.08 -2.87 8.15
N LEU A 146 3.35 -1.77 8.85
CA LEU A 146 2.92 -1.55 10.22
C LEU A 146 2.56 -0.08 10.47
N GLY A 147 1.37 0.16 11.03
CA GLY A 147 0.94 1.53 11.33
C GLY A 147 0.67 2.34 10.07
N GLY A 148 1.39 3.41 9.89
CA GLY A 148 1.31 4.32 8.73
C GLY A 148 2.29 5.48 8.86
N ARG A 149 2.23 6.25 9.94
CA ARG A 149 3.04 7.47 10.15
C ARG A 149 4.54 7.23 9.98
N CYS A 150 5.06 6.17 10.60
CA CYS A 150 6.47 5.80 10.58
C CYS A 150 6.75 4.56 9.73
N ASP A 151 5.77 4.11 8.91
CA ASP A 151 5.98 3.00 8.00
C ASP A 151 6.96 3.38 6.88
N ALA A 152 7.86 2.47 6.51
CA ALA A 152 8.86 2.72 5.47
C ALA A 152 8.24 3.19 4.14
N THR A 153 7.03 2.73 3.80
CA THR A 153 6.32 3.17 2.60
C THR A 153 5.90 4.65 2.65
N ASN A 154 5.88 5.27 3.84
CA ASN A 154 5.40 6.64 4.02
C ASN A 154 6.39 7.73 3.55
N VAL A 155 7.60 7.36 3.11
CA VAL A 155 8.58 8.31 2.54
C VAL A 155 8.19 8.78 1.13
N VAL A 156 7.32 8.08 0.40
CA VAL A 156 6.87 8.50 -0.94
C VAL A 156 6.15 9.85 -0.85
N PRO A 157 6.62 10.89 -1.56
CA PRO A 157 6.05 12.23 -1.44
C PRO A 157 4.75 12.42 -2.26
N HIS A 158 4.64 11.77 -3.42
CA HIS A 158 3.53 11.97 -4.35
C HIS A 158 2.43 10.92 -4.14
N LYS A 159 1.57 11.17 -3.15
CA LYS A 159 0.41 10.33 -2.86
C LYS A 159 -0.83 10.94 -3.47
N LEU A 160 -1.50 10.19 -4.33
CA LEU A 160 -2.77 10.58 -4.94
C LEU A 160 -3.93 10.22 -4.02
N VAL A 161 -3.93 8.98 -3.52
CA VAL A 161 -4.97 8.46 -2.63
C VAL A 161 -4.34 7.87 -1.37
N ALA A 162 -4.90 8.21 -0.21
CA ALA A 162 -4.65 7.57 1.07
C ALA A 162 -5.88 6.76 1.47
N ALA A 163 -5.81 5.43 1.36
CA ALA A 163 -6.92 4.56 1.69
C ALA A 163 -6.77 3.97 3.10
N ILE A 164 -7.79 4.12 3.94
CA ILE A 164 -7.82 3.58 5.30
C ILE A 164 -8.83 2.43 5.35
N THR A 165 -8.34 1.19 5.36
CA THR A 165 -9.19 0.00 5.52
C THR A 165 -9.66 -0.14 6.98
N LYS A 166 -10.43 -1.17 7.29
CA LYS A 166 -11.01 -1.33 8.63
C LYS A 166 -9.96 -1.29 9.73
N ILE A 167 -10.17 -0.38 10.69
CA ILE A 167 -9.38 -0.27 11.92
C ILE A 167 -9.87 -1.30 12.95
N GLY A 168 -8.95 -1.93 13.63
CA GLY A 168 -9.18 -2.87 14.71
C GLY A 168 -7.95 -2.92 15.63
N TYR A 169 -8.05 -3.67 16.71
CA TYR A 169 -6.91 -3.90 17.61
C TYR A 169 -5.89 -4.79 16.94
N ASP A 170 -4.66 -4.28 16.81
CA ASP A 170 -3.52 -4.97 16.25
C ASP A 170 -2.23 -4.25 16.67
N HIS A 171 -1.14 -4.99 16.87
CA HIS A 171 0.17 -4.45 17.24
C HIS A 171 0.12 -3.40 18.37
N MET A 172 -0.68 -3.66 19.40
CA MET A 172 -0.98 -2.70 20.48
C MET A 172 0.27 -2.24 21.24
N GLU A 173 1.30 -3.07 21.29
CA GLU A 173 2.59 -2.73 21.92
C GLU A 173 3.33 -1.59 21.18
N VAL A 174 3.06 -1.41 19.88
CA VAL A 174 3.70 -0.41 19.03
C VAL A 174 2.77 0.75 18.70
N LEU A 175 1.50 0.44 18.34
CA LEU A 175 0.55 1.44 17.82
C LEU A 175 -0.32 2.07 18.91
N GLY A 176 -0.27 1.53 20.13
CA GLY A 176 -1.12 1.95 21.25
C GLY A 176 -2.29 0.99 21.51
N ASP A 177 -2.89 1.15 22.68
CA ASP A 177 -3.84 0.23 23.29
C ASP A 177 -5.32 0.60 23.07
N THR A 178 -5.57 1.62 22.25
CA THR A 178 -6.92 2.10 21.92
C THR A 178 -7.11 2.28 20.42
N LEU A 179 -8.36 2.20 19.93
CA LEU A 179 -8.65 2.32 18.50
C LEU A 179 -8.31 3.70 17.93
N ASP A 180 -8.47 4.76 18.73
CA ASP A 180 -8.10 6.13 18.34
C ASP A 180 -6.59 6.29 18.16
N LYS A 181 -5.76 5.71 19.03
CA LYS A 181 -4.29 5.72 18.87
C LYS A 181 -3.87 4.94 17.62
N ILE A 182 -4.41 3.75 17.43
CA ILE A 182 -4.13 2.92 16.25
C ILE A 182 -4.57 3.65 14.96
N ALA A 183 -5.75 4.29 14.98
CA ALA A 183 -6.24 5.08 13.86
C ALA A 183 -5.35 6.30 13.58
N ALA A 184 -4.87 7.00 14.61
CA ALA A 184 -3.96 8.14 14.46
C ALA A 184 -2.63 7.74 13.78
N GLU A 185 -2.04 6.58 14.15
CA GLU A 185 -0.84 6.07 13.50
C GLU A 185 -1.10 5.73 12.03
N LYS A 186 -2.24 5.10 11.72
CA LYS A 186 -2.59 4.72 10.34
C LYS A 186 -2.96 5.95 9.50
N ALA A 187 -3.69 6.90 10.06
CA ALA A 187 -4.02 8.17 9.41
C ALA A 187 -2.79 9.04 9.09
N GLY A 188 -1.63 8.72 9.68
CA GLY A 188 -0.35 9.35 9.36
C GLY A 188 0.11 9.24 7.90
N ILE A 189 -0.55 8.41 7.07
CA ILE A 189 -0.33 8.36 5.62
C ILE A 189 -1.04 9.48 4.86
N ILE A 190 -2.04 10.12 5.47
CA ILE A 190 -2.78 11.24 4.87
C ILE A 190 -1.87 12.46 4.80
N LYS A 191 -1.74 13.07 3.63
CA LYS A 191 -0.90 14.23 3.36
C LYS A 191 -1.67 15.24 2.52
N GLU A 192 -1.19 16.47 2.49
CA GLU A 192 -1.71 17.50 1.61
C GLU A 192 -1.68 17.03 0.14
N GLY A 193 -2.74 17.30 -0.61
CA GLY A 193 -2.88 16.88 -2.01
C GLY A 193 -3.35 15.45 -2.22
N THR A 194 -3.58 14.66 -1.14
CA THR A 194 -4.19 13.31 -1.26
C THR A 194 -5.71 13.40 -1.22
N VAL A 195 -6.40 12.42 -1.83
CA VAL A 195 -7.80 12.12 -1.53
C VAL A 195 -7.87 10.96 -0.55
N VAL A 196 -8.68 11.07 0.49
CA VAL A 196 -8.85 9.98 1.46
C VAL A 196 -10.01 9.10 1.06
N VAL A 197 -9.79 7.77 0.95
CA VAL A 197 -10.86 6.78 0.82
C VAL A 197 -10.91 5.96 2.10
N ASN A 198 -12.03 6.08 2.82
CA ASN A 198 -12.19 5.48 4.14
C ASN A 198 -13.12 4.26 4.09
N TYR A 199 -12.87 3.29 4.96
CA TYR A 199 -13.70 2.08 5.07
C TYR A 199 -15.13 2.45 5.52
N PRO A 200 -16.20 1.89 4.89
CA PRO A 200 -17.58 2.32 5.13
C PRO A 200 -18.12 1.98 6.52
N ASP A 201 -17.46 1.10 7.26
CA ASP A 201 -17.89 0.60 8.58
C ASP A 201 -16.78 0.74 9.62
N GLN A 202 -16.19 1.94 9.70
CA GLN A 202 -15.18 2.22 10.70
C GLN A 202 -15.79 2.26 12.11
N PRO A 203 -15.06 1.75 13.13
CA PRO A 203 -15.42 2.02 14.51
C PRO A 203 -15.49 3.52 14.80
N ALA A 204 -16.46 3.94 15.61
CA ALA A 204 -16.68 5.35 15.91
C ALA A 204 -15.43 6.02 16.49
N GLU A 205 -14.69 5.30 17.35
CA GLU A 205 -13.45 5.76 17.97
C GLU A 205 -12.34 6.01 16.96
N ALA A 206 -12.31 5.28 15.84
CA ALA A 206 -11.30 5.44 14.79
C ALA A 206 -11.60 6.65 13.88
N MET A 207 -12.84 7.10 13.79
CA MET A 207 -13.22 8.20 12.90
C MET A 207 -12.61 9.54 13.28
N GLY A 208 -12.53 9.85 14.58
CA GLY A 208 -11.98 11.12 15.07
C GLY A 208 -10.57 11.42 14.53
N PRO A 209 -9.58 10.54 14.75
CA PRO A 209 -8.24 10.73 14.24
C PRO A 209 -8.15 10.82 12.70
N ILE A 210 -8.95 10.05 11.95
CA ILE A 210 -8.99 10.09 10.49
C ILE A 210 -9.50 11.45 10.00
N LEU A 211 -10.61 11.94 10.58
CA LEU A 211 -11.16 13.26 10.28
C LEU A 211 -10.19 14.38 10.61
N THR A 212 -9.50 14.29 11.75
CA THR A 212 -8.49 15.27 12.16
C THR A 212 -7.33 15.31 11.16
N ALA A 213 -6.76 14.16 10.80
CA ALA A 213 -5.67 14.09 9.83
C ALA A 213 -6.08 14.63 8.45
N ALA A 214 -7.30 14.35 7.98
CA ALA A 214 -7.80 14.88 6.72
C ALA A 214 -8.02 16.40 6.78
N ALA A 215 -8.53 16.92 7.89
CA ALA A 215 -8.71 18.36 8.07
C ALA A 215 -7.35 19.10 8.11
N GLU A 216 -6.35 18.56 8.81
CA GLU A 216 -4.99 19.10 8.86
C GLU A 216 -4.30 19.07 7.47
N ALA A 217 -4.59 18.06 6.68
CA ALA A 217 -4.10 17.92 5.30
C ALA A 217 -4.95 18.67 4.27
N HIS A 218 -6.00 19.39 4.69
CA HIS A 218 -6.94 20.11 3.83
C HIS A 218 -7.51 19.25 2.69
N THR A 219 -7.82 18.00 2.99
CA THR A 219 -8.30 17.03 1.99
C THR A 219 -9.72 16.53 2.27
N SER A 220 -10.37 16.06 1.20
CA SER A 220 -11.70 15.45 1.28
C SER A 220 -11.60 13.97 1.70
N ILE A 221 -12.68 13.48 2.34
CA ILE A 221 -12.84 12.05 2.66
C ILE A 221 -14.01 11.51 1.86
N ILE A 222 -13.76 10.45 1.13
CA ILE A 222 -14.76 9.64 0.45
C ILE A 222 -14.96 8.38 1.30
N THR A 223 -16.22 8.10 1.63
CA THR A 223 -16.60 6.85 2.29
C THR A 223 -17.66 6.19 1.43
N PRO A 224 -17.46 4.94 0.97
CA PRO A 224 -18.46 4.24 0.17
C PRO A 224 -19.81 4.20 0.89
N ASP A 225 -20.90 4.50 0.17
CA ASP A 225 -22.24 4.42 0.72
C ASP A 225 -22.67 2.95 0.82
N LYS A 226 -23.05 2.54 2.02
CA LYS A 226 -23.51 1.17 2.27
C LYS A 226 -24.86 0.88 1.64
N ASP A 227 -25.72 1.89 1.49
CA ASP A 227 -27.04 1.73 0.91
C ASP A 227 -26.95 1.46 -0.61
N ASP A 228 -25.83 1.89 -1.25
CA ASP A 228 -25.53 1.59 -2.64
C ASP A 228 -24.80 0.25 -2.83
N LEU A 229 -24.44 -0.45 -1.74
CA LEU A 229 -23.69 -1.71 -1.78
C LEU A 229 -24.61 -2.91 -1.54
N THR A 230 -24.79 -3.73 -2.56
CA THR A 230 -25.54 -5.00 -2.47
C THR A 230 -24.61 -6.19 -2.70
N LEU A 231 -24.58 -7.13 -1.76
CA LEU A 231 -23.91 -8.40 -1.92
C LEU A 231 -24.86 -9.39 -2.62
N LEU A 232 -24.55 -9.75 -3.86
CA LEU A 232 -25.29 -10.72 -4.65
C LEU A 232 -24.68 -12.10 -4.43
N ARG A 233 -25.50 -13.08 -4.05
CA ARG A 233 -25.04 -14.48 -3.90
C ARG A 233 -24.85 -15.11 -5.28
N GLY A 234 -23.60 -15.44 -5.60
CA GLY A 234 -23.24 -16.26 -6.77
C GLY A 234 -23.47 -17.75 -6.54
N LYS A 235 -23.18 -18.54 -7.56
CA LYS A 235 -23.19 -20.01 -7.45
C LYS A 235 -21.91 -20.44 -6.71
N ARG A 236 -22.03 -21.31 -5.69
CA ARG A 236 -20.95 -21.83 -4.85
C ARG A 236 -20.33 -20.71 -3.97
N LEU A 237 -18.98 -20.56 -3.94
CA LEU A 237 -18.23 -19.58 -3.15
C LEU A 237 -17.99 -18.25 -3.88
N GLU A 238 -18.61 -18.04 -5.03
CA GLU A 238 -18.49 -16.80 -5.81
C GLU A 238 -19.29 -15.68 -5.13
N ASN A 239 -18.59 -14.62 -4.72
CA ASN A 239 -19.23 -13.38 -4.27
C ASN A 239 -19.38 -12.45 -5.48
N ARG A 240 -20.53 -11.82 -5.59
CA ARG A 240 -20.79 -10.76 -6.57
C ARG A 240 -21.29 -9.54 -5.83
N ILE A 241 -20.94 -8.37 -6.32
CA ILE A 241 -21.42 -7.10 -5.77
C ILE A 241 -22.18 -6.32 -6.83
N ASP A 242 -23.05 -5.44 -6.36
CA ASP A 242 -23.55 -4.27 -7.08
C ASP A 242 -23.25 -3.08 -6.19
N TYR A 243 -22.40 -2.17 -6.64
CA TYR A 243 -22.07 -0.94 -5.95
C TYR A 243 -22.23 0.24 -6.92
N GLY A 244 -23.23 1.10 -6.66
CA GLY A 244 -23.52 2.24 -7.51
C GLY A 244 -23.77 1.90 -8.98
N GLY A 245 -24.20 0.66 -9.28
CA GLY A 245 -24.40 0.14 -10.64
C GLY A 245 -23.22 -0.67 -11.20
N TYR A 246 -22.06 -0.67 -10.55
CA TYR A 246 -20.93 -1.54 -10.88
C TYR A 246 -21.22 -2.96 -10.40
N ARG A 247 -21.47 -3.89 -11.33
CA ARG A 247 -21.79 -5.28 -11.04
C ARG A 247 -20.66 -6.20 -11.41
N ALA A 248 -19.90 -6.66 -10.42
CA ALA A 248 -18.73 -7.49 -10.62
C ALA A 248 -18.77 -8.79 -9.81
N ALA A 249 -18.08 -9.82 -10.29
CA ALA A 249 -17.72 -10.99 -9.52
C ALA A 249 -16.39 -10.68 -8.79
N LEU A 250 -16.33 -11.02 -7.50
CA LEU A 250 -15.10 -10.80 -6.72
C LEU A 250 -14.20 -12.03 -6.85
N GLY A 251 -12.95 -11.81 -7.24
CA GLY A 251 -11.91 -12.85 -7.28
C GLY A 251 -11.48 -13.36 -5.90
N LEU A 252 -11.79 -12.59 -4.84
CA LEU A 252 -11.45 -12.92 -3.46
C LEU A 252 -12.67 -13.42 -2.68
N PRO A 253 -12.55 -14.53 -1.91
CA PRO A 253 -13.65 -15.09 -1.14
C PRO A 253 -13.91 -14.26 0.14
N GLY A 254 -15.16 -14.31 0.63
CA GLY A 254 -15.58 -13.70 1.88
C GLY A 254 -16.46 -12.44 1.69
N THR A 255 -17.53 -12.35 2.47
CA THR A 255 -18.51 -11.25 2.36
C THR A 255 -17.94 -9.88 2.68
N HIS A 256 -16.90 -9.82 3.53
CA HIS A 256 -16.18 -8.60 3.87
C HIS A 256 -15.44 -7.97 2.67
N GLN A 257 -15.18 -8.75 1.61
CA GLN A 257 -14.56 -8.24 0.40
C GLN A 257 -15.44 -7.26 -0.38
N ALA A 258 -16.75 -7.28 -0.14
CA ALA A 258 -17.68 -6.31 -0.75
C ALA A 258 -17.32 -4.85 -0.39
N ASN A 259 -16.97 -4.60 0.88
CA ASN A 259 -16.55 -3.27 1.33
C ASN A 259 -15.20 -2.85 0.70
N HIS A 260 -14.26 -3.79 0.55
CA HIS A 260 -12.97 -3.50 -0.11
C HIS A 260 -13.16 -3.21 -1.60
N ALA A 261 -14.06 -3.95 -2.26
CA ALA A 261 -14.40 -3.69 -3.66
C ALA A 261 -15.06 -2.32 -3.85
N ALA A 262 -16.01 -1.93 -2.98
CA ALA A 262 -16.58 -0.58 -3.00
C ALA A 262 -15.50 0.50 -2.80
N MET A 263 -14.53 0.28 -1.89
CA MET A 263 -13.38 1.18 -1.74
C MET A 263 -12.52 1.23 -3.00
N ALA A 264 -12.29 0.09 -3.67
CA ALA A 264 -11.49 0.05 -4.90
C ALA A 264 -12.16 0.82 -6.04
N VAL A 265 -13.50 0.73 -6.15
CA VAL A 265 -14.29 1.57 -7.08
C VAL A 265 -14.13 3.05 -6.74
N GLU A 266 -14.27 3.44 -5.48
CA GLU A 266 -14.10 4.84 -5.07
C GLU A 266 -12.67 5.36 -5.30
N ILE A 267 -11.64 4.52 -5.12
CA ILE A 267 -10.25 4.88 -5.48
C ILE A 267 -10.15 5.16 -6.97
N ALA A 268 -10.70 4.29 -7.82
CA ALA A 268 -10.69 4.47 -9.27
C ALA A 268 -11.43 5.76 -9.69
N LEU A 269 -12.61 6.00 -9.09
CA LEU A 269 -13.38 7.21 -9.34
C LEU A 269 -12.68 8.49 -8.84
N ALA A 270 -11.98 8.42 -7.70
CA ALA A 270 -11.18 9.54 -7.19
C ALA A 270 -10.00 9.86 -8.12
N LEU A 271 -9.29 8.85 -8.60
CA LEU A 271 -8.22 9.03 -9.59
C LEU A 271 -8.73 9.68 -10.87
N TRP A 272 -9.89 9.27 -11.35
CA TRP A 272 -10.52 9.88 -12.52
C TRP A 272 -10.94 11.34 -12.26
N ARG A 273 -11.67 11.61 -11.16
CA ARG A 273 -12.28 12.93 -10.89
C ARG A 273 -11.27 14.00 -10.51
N GLU A 274 -10.32 13.65 -9.64
CA GLU A 274 -9.42 14.60 -8.99
C GLU A 274 -8.06 14.72 -9.70
N PHE A 275 -7.63 13.64 -10.36
CA PHE A 275 -6.29 13.58 -10.96
C PHE A 275 -6.30 13.37 -12.47
N GLY A 276 -7.48 13.16 -13.09
CA GLY A 276 -7.63 13.08 -14.55
C GLY A 276 -7.13 11.78 -15.18
N TYR A 277 -6.98 10.70 -14.40
CA TYR A 277 -6.65 9.39 -14.93
C TYR A 277 -7.83 8.82 -15.73
N ASP A 278 -7.56 8.31 -16.93
CA ASP A 278 -8.61 7.69 -17.77
C ASP A 278 -8.88 6.25 -17.33
N ILE A 279 -9.88 6.07 -16.48
CA ILE A 279 -10.30 4.77 -15.95
C ILE A 279 -11.75 4.54 -16.37
N SER A 280 -11.95 3.65 -17.35
CA SER A 280 -13.28 3.33 -17.86
C SER A 280 -14.08 2.44 -16.89
N ASP A 281 -15.42 2.48 -17.00
CA ASP A 281 -16.29 1.56 -16.28
C ASP A 281 -15.95 0.10 -16.57
N ASP A 282 -15.57 -0.22 -17.82
CA ASP A 282 -15.15 -1.56 -18.20
C ASP A 282 -13.88 -2.00 -17.45
N ALA A 283 -12.92 -1.10 -17.26
CA ALA A 283 -11.71 -1.38 -16.48
C ALA A 283 -12.03 -1.67 -15.02
N ILE A 284 -12.95 -0.91 -14.41
CA ILE A 284 -13.44 -1.14 -13.03
C ILE A 284 -14.11 -2.51 -12.91
N LEU A 285 -14.88 -2.93 -13.92
CA LEU A 285 -15.60 -4.20 -13.89
C LEU A 285 -14.71 -5.41 -14.17
N GLN A 286 -13.60 -5.23 -14.91
CA GLN A 286 -12.64 -6.30 -15.25
C GLN A 286 -11.60 -6.52 -14.17
N GLY A 287 -11.19 -5.47 -13.50
CA GLY A 287 -10.18 -5.49 -12.43
C GLY A 287 -10.73 -5.88 -11.08
#